data_ebb183ad23aff2608a495ab1d2781b2e
#
_entry.id   ebb183ad23aff2608a495ab1d2781b2e
#
_cell.length_a   1.000
_cell.length_b   1.000
_cell.length_c   1.000
_cell.angle_alpha   90.00
_cell.angle_beta   90.00
_cell.angle_gamma   90.00
#
_symmetry.space_group_name_H-M   'P 1'
#
loop_
_entity.id
_entity.type
_entity.pdbx_description
1 polymer ?
#
loop_
_entity_poly.entity_id
_entity_poly.type
_entity_poly.pdbx_seq_one_letter_code
_entity_poly.pdbx_strand_id
1 'polypeptide(L)'
;CVIQCSNVYHDAAGKEVVSPVEYETLGLLGTNCGLSDPDELAQMNFLANDLGVDTIELGAMIAVLMEAGLGVFGDVKFMTDTLAEIRTGTPNGRIWAQGTARVGEHYKVRRVPVIKKQAISAYDPRVVEATGVTMMATAQGADHTAGNLPRLKTREMELPAIIEQSLLQQARVAASDSLGLCIFGGGVTTANLDFITNAINAAHGTSLTKDFFEALGRDALKLEWEFNRQAGFTAKDDELPGFFYSEPLPPTNHVARFHGVEVHDMYAKLPA
;
A
#
# COMPACT_ATOMS: atom_id res chain seq x y z
N CYS A 1 4.15 -22.84 -0.75
CA CYS A 1 3.22 -22.56 0.35
C CYS A 1 1.79 -22.90 -0.08
N VAL A 2 0.93 -23.31 0.85
CA VAL A 2 -0.47 -23.70 0.58
C VAL A 2 -1.37 -22.54 0.14
N ILE A 3 -0.97 -21.30 0.40
CA ILE A 3 -1.72 -20.10 0.01
C ILE A 3 -1.60 -19.84 -1.51
N GLN A 4 -0.45 -20.13 -2.10
CA GLN A 4 -0.19 -19.97 -3.53
C GLN A 4 -0.51 -18.57 -4.07
N CYS A 5 -0.24 -17.52 -3.29
CA CYS A 5 -0.44 -16.13 -3.71
C CYS A 5 0.61 -15.67 -4.72
N SER A 6 1.81 -16.24 -4.67
CA SER A 6 2.86 -16.02 -5.66
C SER A 6 2.64 -16.91 -6.90
N ASN A 7 2.84 -16.37 -8.07
CA ASN A 7 2.63 -17.04 -9.34
C ASN A 7 3.86 -16.91 -10.24
N VAL A 8 3.94 -17.76 -11.27
CA VAL A 8 4.92 -17.64 -12.34
C VAL A 8 4.15 -17.44 -13.64
N TYR A 9 4.32 -16.28 -14.25
CA TYR A 9 3.62 -15.94 -15.48
C TYR A 9 4.43 -16.43 -16.70
N HIS A 10 3.77 -17.15 -17.58
CA HIS A 10 4.33 -17.68 -18.81
C HIS A 10 3.62 -17.08 -20.02
N ASP A 11 4.37 -16.85 -21.10
CA ASP A 11 3.80 -16.49 -22.40
C ASP A 11 3.08 -17.68 -23.07
N ALA A 12 2.49 -17.42 -24.23
CA ALA A 12 1.78 -18.44 -24.99
C ALA A 12 2.69 -19.63 -25.48
N ALA A 13 4.01 -19.45 -25.49
CA ALA A 13 4.99 -20.48 -25.80
C ALA A 13 5.42 -21.28 -24.55
N GLY A 14 4.91 -20.95 -23.38
CA GLY A 14 5.27 -21.58 -22.12
C GLY A 14 6.61 -21.12 -21.54
N LYS A 15 7.14 -20.01 -22.01
CA LYS A 15 8.36 -19.39 -21.45
C LYS A 15 7.99 -18.46 -20.32
N GLU A 16 8.70 -18.59 -19.19
CA GLU A 16 8.58 -17.66 -18.06
C GLU A 16 8.88 -16.22 -18.49
N VAL A 17 7.97 -15.30 -18.17
CA VAL A 17 8.11 -13.86 -18.39
C VAL A 17 8.50 -13.18 -17.11
N VAL A 18 7.76 -13.42 -16.02
CA VAL A 18 7.98 -12.78 -14.72
C VAL A 18 7.41 -13.62 -13.58
N SER A 19 8.00 -13.49 -12.40
CA SER A 19 7.51 -14.07 -11.16
C SER A 19 7.72 -13.07 -10.01
N PRO A 20 6.64 -12.71 -9.28
CA PRO A 20 5.23 -12.94 -9.58
C PRO A 20 4.55 -11.73 -10.27
N VAL A 21 3.30 -11.92 -10.74
CA VAL A 21 2.35 -10.82 -10.98
C VAL A 21 1.45 -10.73 -9.76
N GLU A 22 1.68 -9.73 -8.91
CA GLU A 22 0.95 -9.55 -7.65
C GLU A 22 -0.32 -8.71 -7.84
N TYR A 23 -1.23 -8.75 -6.84
CA TYR A 23 -2.49 -8.01 -6.85
C TYR A 23 -2.30 -6.51 -7.11
N GLU A 24 -1.35 -5.90 -6.41
CA GLU A 24 -1.07 -4.47 -6.56
C GLU A 24 -0.53 -4.12 -7.95
N THR A 25 0.30 -4.99 -8.53
CA THR A 25 0.77 -4.85 -9.92
C THR A 25 -0.40 -4.88 -10.91
N LEU A 26 -1.34 -5.85 -10.73
CA LEU A 26 -2.57 -5.93 -11.54
C LEU A 26 -3.40 -4.64 -11.41
N GLY A 27 -3.55 -4.13 -10.20
CA GLY A 27 -4.33 -2.92 -9.92
C GLY A 27 -3.68 -1.67 -10.50
N LEU A 28 -2.46 -1.36 -10.07
CA LEU A 28 -1.84 -0.06 -10.32
C LEU A 28 -1.13 0.02 -11.68
N LEU A 29 -0.28 -0.95 -11.99
CA LEU A 29 0.45 -0.95 -13.27
C LEU A 29 -0.42 -1.47 -14.43
N GLY A 30 -1.43 -2.28 -14.14
CA GLY A 30 -2.36 -2.85 -15.12
C GLY A 30 -3.60 -1.98 -15.34
N THR A 31 -4.69 -2.30 -14.64
CA THR A 31 -6.01 -1.71 -14.91
C THR A 31 -6.09 -0.21 -14.65
N ASN A 32 -5.37 0.33 -13.68
CA ASN A 32 -5.27 1.77 -13.44
C ASN A 32 -4.63 2.53 -14.62
N CYS A 33 -3.69 1.90 -15.33
CA CYS A 33 -3.10 2.44 -16.55
C CYS A 33 -3.89 2.11 -17.83
N GLY A 34 -5.01 1.38 -17.70
CA GLY A 34 -5.89 1.03 -18.82
C GLY A 34 -5.47 -0.23 -19.57
N LEU A 35 -4.54 -1.03 -19.05
CA LEU A 35 -4.18 -2.31 -19.65
C LEU A 35 -5.28 -3.34 -19.43
N SER A 36 -5.58 -4.13 -20.46
CA SER A 36 -6.55 -5.24 -20.44
C SER A 36 -5.95 -6.57 -20.87
N ASP A 37 -4.72 -6.55 -21.39
CA ASP A 37 -4.00 -7.75 -21.81
C ASP A 37 -3.02 -8.16 -20.70
N PRO A 38 -3.14 -9.38 -20.14
CA PRO A 38 -2.24 -9.86 -19.10
C PRO A 38 -0.80 -10.08 -19.59
N ASP A 39 -0.57 -10.37 -20.88
CA ASP A 39 0.77 -10.51 -21.43
C ASP A 39 1.50 -9.17 -21.46
N GLU A 40 0.81 -8.08 -21.83
CA GLU A 40 1.33 -6.71 -21.76
C GLU A 40 1.67 -6.32 -20.33
N LEU A 41 0.79 -6.63 -19.37
CA LEU A 41 1.04 -6.37 -17.96
C LEU A 41 2.25 -7.15 -17.43
N ALA A 42 2.35 -8.44 -17.77
CA ALA A 42 3.50 -9.26 -17.34
C ALA A 42 4.81 -8.71 -17.88
N GLN A 43 4.83 -8.20 -19.13
CA GLN A 43 5.99 -7.54 -19.70
C GLN A 43 6.34 -6.24 -18.95
N MET A 44 5.35 -5.41 -18.60
CA MET A 44 5.58 -4.19 -17.81
C MET A 44 6.12 -4.51 -16.42
N ASN A 45 5.58 -5.56 -15.77
CA ASN A 45 6.07 -6.04 -14.47
C ASN A 45 7.51 -6.53 -14.55
N PHE A 46 7.85 -7.30 -15.61
CA PHE A 46 9.23 -7.72 -15.86
C PHE A 46 10.18 -6.51 -15.97
N LEU A 47 9.81 -5.51 -16.75
CA LEU A 47 10.63 -4.30 -16.91
C LEU A 47 10.77 -3.49 -15.62
N ALA A 48 9.72 -3.42 -14.81
CA ALA A 48 9.76 -2.76 -13.50
C ALA A 48 10.71 -3.50 -12.53
N ASN A 49 10.60 -4.83 -12.46
CA ASN A 49 11.49 -5.68 -11.65
C ASN A 49 12.96 -5.56 -12.08
N ASP A 50 13.21 -5.60 -13.40
CA ASP A 50 14.56 -5.45 -13.95
C ASP A 50 15.15 -4.05 -13.71
N LEU A 51 14.29 -3.02 -13.66
CA LEU A 51 14.68 -1.66 -13.31
C LEU A 51 14.86 -1.46 -11.78
N GLY A 52 14.25 -2.32 -10.97
CA GLY A 52 14.31 -2.26 -9.51
C GLY A 52 13.38 -1.20 -8.92
N VAL A 53 12.20 -1.00 -9.53
CA VAL A 53 11.21 -0.02 -9.07
C VAL A 53 9.93 -0.71 -8.59
N ASP A 54 9.28 -0.10 -7.60
CA ASP A 54 7.99 -0.55 -7.10
C ASP A 54 6.87 -0.39 -8.14
N THR A 55 6.04 -1.42 -8.31
CA THR A 55 4.97 -1.44 -9.32
C THR A 55 3.76 -0.60 -8.92
N ILE A 56 3.52 -0.37 -7.63
CA ILE A 56 2.47 0.54 -7.13
C ILE A 56 2.83 1.97 -7.53
N GLU A 57 4.01 2.41 -7.11
CA GLU A 57 4.50 3.76 -7.36
C GLU A 57 4.65 4.05 -8.87
N LEU A 58 5.21 3.08 -9.62
CA LEU A 58 5.37 3.19 -11.07
C LEU A 58 4.02 3.30 -11.78
N GLY A 59 3.05 2.44 -11.44
CA GLY A 59 1.74 2.44 -12.06
C GLY A 59 0.96 3.73 -11.78
N ALA A 60 0.98 4.19 -10.54
CA ALA A 60 0.36 5.47 -10.16
C ALA A 60 1.03 6.65 -10.88
N MET A 61 2.36 6.67 -10.95
CA MET A 61 3.13 7.71 -11.64
C MET A 61 2.82 7.76 -13.14
N ILE A 62 2.78 6.60 -13.81
CA ILE A 62 2.42 6.53 -15.25
C ILE A 62 1.00 7.03 -15.47
N ALA A 63 0.03 6.62 -14.63
CA ALA A 63 -1.34 7.12 -14.73
C ALA A 63 -1.44 8.64 -14.53
N VAL A 64 -0.62 9.22 -13.65
CA VAL A 64 -0.50 10.68 -13.48
C VAL A 64 0.08 11.35 -14.72
N LEU A 65 1.05 10.74 -15.41
CA LEU A 65 1.55 11.23 -16.70
C LEU A 65 0.47 11.20 -17.78
N MET A 66 -0.35 10.13 -17.82
CA MET A 66 -1.50 10.03 -18.75
C MET A 66 -2.58 11.08 -18.43
N GLU A 67 -2.90 11.30 -17.14
CA GLU A 67 -3.81 12.38 -16.70
C GLU A 67 -3.26 13.78 -17.07
N ALA A 68 -1.95 13.94 -17.09
CA ALA A 68 -1.29 15.18 -17.57
C ALA A 68 -1.32 15.36 -19.10
N GLY A 69 -1.80 14.35 -19.84
CA GLY A 69 -1.90 14.38 -21.30
C GLY A 69 -0.60 14.06 -22.05
N LEU A 70 0.40 13.46 -21.36
CA LEU A 70 1.65 13.04 -22.02
C LEU A 70 1.49 11.70 -22.74
N GLY A 71 0.53 10.88 -22.35
CA GLY A 71 0.18 9.59 -22.95
C GLY A 71 -1.32 9.35 -22.85
N VAL A 72 -1.78 8.24 -23.41
CA VAL A 72 -3.17 7.80 -23.40
C VAL A 72 -3.29 6.54 -22.55
N PHE A 73 -4.35 6.42 -21.75
CA PHE A 73 -4.61 5.19 -20.99
C PHE A 73 -4.72 3.99 -21.93
N GLY A 74 -4.00 2.91 -21.60
CA GLY A 74 -3.88 1.71 -22.43
C GLY A 74 -2.75 1.73 -23.47
N ASP A 75 -1.97 2.81 -23.55
CA ASP A 75 -0.84 2.90 -24.49
C ASP A 75 0.41 2.21 -23.90
N VAL A 76 0.55 0.92 -24.21
CA VAL A 76 1.70 0.09 -23.80
C VAL A 76 3.03 0.67 -24.29
N LYS A 77 3.04 1.26 -25.48
CA LYS A 77 4.26 1.86 -26.02
C LYS A 77 4.72 3.05 -25.17
N PHE A 78 3.80 3.93 -24.81
CA PHE A 78 4.09 5.05 -23.90
C PHE A 78 4.64 4.56 -22.55
N MET A 79 4.03 3.50 -21.98
CA MET A 79 4.48 2.90 -20.72
C MET A 79 5.91 2.34 -20.85
N THR A 80 6.17 1.60 -21.92
CA THR A 80 7.52 1.03 -22.19
C THR A 80 8.56 2.12 -22.39
N ASP A 81 8.24 3.14 -23.17
CA ASP A 81 9.13 4.28 -23.41
C ASP A 81 9.42 5.04 -22.10
N THR A 82 8.42 5.18 -21.22
CA THR A 82 8.58 5.78 -19.88
C THR A 82 9.64 5.03 -19.05
N LEU A 83 9.56 3.70 -18.99
CA LEU A 83 10.57 2.89 -18.30
C LEU A 83 11.95 3.00 -18.94
N ALA A 84 12.02 3.06 -20.29
CA ALA A 84 13.28 3.22 -21.00
C ALA A 84 13.93 4.59 -20.71
N GLU A 85 13.15 5.66 -20.62
CA GLU A 85 13.65 6.99 -20.25
C GLU A 85 14.14 7.04 -18.79
N ILE A 86 13.43 6.38 -17.86
CA ILE A 86 13.89 6.24 -16.47
C ILE A 86 15.23 5.48 -16.44
N ARG A 87 15.32 4.36 -17.14
CA ARG A 87 16.53 3.51 -17.22
C ARG A 87 17.73 4.27 -17.75
N THR A 88 17.53 5.07 -18.79
CA THR A 88 18.63 5.83 -19.43
C THR A 88 18.91 7.17 -18.76
N GLY A 89 18.07 7.59 -17.81
CA GLY A 89 18.25 8.82 -17.06
C GLY A 89 18.17 10.09 -17.92
N THR A 90 17.27 10.09 -18.90
CA THR A 90 16.97 11.30 -19.69
C THR A 90 16.46 12.43 -18.79
N PRO A 91 16.40 13.68 -19.25
CA PRO A 91 15.82 14.76 -18.46
C PRO A 91 14.42 14.44 -17.92
N ASN A 92 13.53 13.87 -18.75
CA ASN A 92 12.20 13.42 -18.32
C ASN A 92 12.29 12.22 -17.37
N GLY A 93 13.08 11.20 -17.73
CA GLY A 93 13.26 10.01 -16.92
C GLY A 93 13.74 10.30 -15.50
N ARG A 94 14.59 11.32 -15.31
CA ARG A 94 15.05 11.77 -13.98
C ARG A 94 13.93 12.43 -13.16
N ILE A 95 12.97 13.09 -13.81
CA ILE A 95 11.80 13.66 -13.17
C ILE A 95 10.86 12.51 -12.79
N TRP A 96 10.58 11.61 -13.71
CA TRP A 96 9.65 10.49 -13.52
C TRP A 96 10.14 9.50 -12.46
N ALA A 97 11.45 9.26 -12.38
CA ALA A 97 12.06 8.43 -11.35
C ALA A 97 11.89 8.98 -9.90
N GLN A 98 11.39 10.21 -9.73
CA GLN A 98 11.11 10.78 -8.42
C GLN A 98 9.73 10.39 -7.86
N GLY A 99 8.94 9.64 -8.62
CA GLY A 99 7.67 9.08 -8.21
C GLY A 99 6.46 10.00 -8.37
N THR A 100 5.31 9.46 -8.01
CA THR A 100 3.97 10.00 -8.28
C THR A 100 3.77 11.43 -7.77
N ALA A 101 4.17 11.70 -6.53
CA ALA A 101 3.99 13.02 -5.92
C ALA A 101 4.76 14.11 -6.67
N ARG A 102 6.03 13.85 -6.99
CA ARG A 102 6.90 14.81 -7.68
C ARG A 102 6.49 15.04 -9.12
N VAL A 103 6.06 13.97 -9.79
CA VAL A 103 5.53 14.05 -11.15
C VAL A 103 4.25 14.88 -11.17
N GLY A 104 3.34 14.62 -10.23
CA GLY A 104 2.11 15.39 -10.08
C GLY A 104 2.35 16.89 -9.83
N GLU A 105 3.32 17.24 -8.96
CA GLU A 105 3.76 18.61 -8.71
C GLU A 105 4.34 19.25 -9.99
N HIS A 106 5.21 18.54 -10.71
CA HIS A 106 5.89 19.03 -11.90
C HIS A 106 4.92 19.39 -13.03
N TYR A 107 3.96 18.49 -13.30
CA TYR A 107 2.96 18.68 -14.37
C TYR A 107 1.68 19.36 -13.88
N LYS A 108 1.58 19.74 -12.61
CA LYS A 108 0.43 20.41 -11.99
C LYS A 108 -0.87 19.62 -12.13
N VAL A 109 -0.78 18.31 -11.97
CA VAL A 109 -1.93 17.41 -12.05
C VAL A 109 -2.78 17.57 -10.78
N ARG A 110 -4.10 17.61 -10.93
CA ARG A 110 -5.03 17.75 -9.80
C ARG A 110 -5.25 16.42 -9.06
N ARG A 111 -5.38 15.33 -9.79
CA ARG A 111 -5.63 13.99 -9.25
C ARG A 111 -4.33 13.23 -9.04
N VAL A 112 -3.63 13.52 -7.96
CA VAL A 112 -2.40 12.84 -7.57
C VAL A 112 -2.71 11.97 -6.35
N PRO A 113 -2.81 10.63 -6.48
CA PRO A 113 -3.28 9.74 -5.41
C PRO A 113 -2.12 9.36 -4.46
N VAL A 114 -1.77 10.26 -3.56
CA VAL A 114 -0.65 10.06 -2.63
C VAL A 114 -1.02 10.43 -1.19
N ILE A 115 -0.42 9.73 -0.22
CA ILE A 115 -0.39 10.11 1.19
C ILE A 115 1.07 10.08 1.63
N LYS A 116 1.55 11.08 2.39
CA LYS A 116 2.97 11.20 2.76
C LYS A 116 3.91 11.11 1.55
N LYS A 117 3.45 11.59 0.38
CA LYS A 117 4.13 11.56 -0.93
C LYS A 117 4.34 10.16 -1.53
N GLN A 118 3.75 9.14 -0.98
CA GLN A 118 3.74 7.76 -1.49
C GLN A 118 2.41 7.48 -2.20
N ALA A 119 2.46 6.76 -3.31
CA ALA A 119 1.27 6.37 -4.06
C ALA A 119 0.32 5.49 -3.24
N ILE A 120 -0.98 5.77 -3.31
CA ILE A 120 -2.02 4.97 -2.68
C ILE A 120 -2.11 3.63 -3.42
N SER A 121 -2.12 2.54 -2.64
CA SER A 121 -2.32 1.18 -3.15
C SER A 121 -3.72 0.96 -3.74
N ALA A 122 -3.98 -0.20 -4.36
CA ALA A 122 -5.22 -0.50 -5.10
C ALA A 122 -6.45 -0.69 -4.19
N TYR A 123 -6.58 0.15 -3.17
CA TYR A 123 -7.69 0.20 -2.22
C TYR A 123 -8.21 1.63 -2.09
N ASP A 124 -9.32 1.93 -2.77
CA ASP A 124 -9.87 3.30 -2.78
C ASP A 124 -10.46 3.68 -1.42
N PRO A 125 -9.97 4.76 -0.76
CA PRO A 125 -10.43 5.18 0.57
C PRO A 125 -11.92 5.54 0.64
N ARG A 126 -12.56 5.83 -0.49
CA ARG A 126 -14.00 6.16 -0.56
C ARG A 126 -14.89 4.94 -0.31
N VAL A 127 -14.38 3.72 -0.50
CA VAL A 127 -15.15 2.47 -0.34
C VAL A 127 -14.53 1.51 0.67
N VAL A 128 -13.20 1.50 0.82
CA VAL A 128 -12.49 0.67 1.80
C VAL A 128 -12.00 1.58 2.94
N GLU A 129 -12.94 2.23 3.62
CA GLU A 129 -12.68 3.34 4.55
C GLU A 129 -11.74 2.98 5.70
N ALA A 130 -11.84 1.77 6.29
CA ALA A 130 -10.94 1.36 7.37
C ALA A 130 -9.49 1.23 6.88
N THR A 131 -9.27 0.70 5.68
CA THR A 131 -7.96 0.68 5.04
C THR A 131 -7.51 2.09 4.70
N GLY A 132 -8.42 2.96 4.26
CA GLY A 132 -8.15 4.39 4.05
C GLY A 132 -7.62 5.06 5.32
N VAL A 133 -8.29 4.88 6.45
CA VAL A 133 -7.85 5.39 7.78
C VAL A 133 -6.46 4.84 8.14
N THR A 134 -6.21 3.55 7.90
CA THR A 134 -4.87 2.96 8.09
C THR A 134 -3.82 3.66 7.23
N MET A 135 -4.03 3.79 5.92
CA MET A 135 -3.09 4.44 5.01
C MET A 135 -2.82 5.91 5.35
N MET A 136 -3.83 6.63 5.86
CA MET A 136 -3.66 8.01 6.30
C MET A 136 -2.73 8.11 7.51
N ALA A 137 -2.95 7.29 8.54
CA ALA A 137 -2.30 7.42 9.83
C ALA A 137 -0.97 6.67 9.95
N THR A 138 -0.83 5.50 9.29
CA THR A 138 0.36 4.66 9.43
C THR A 138 1.66 5.38 9.08
N ALA A 139 2.71 5.07 9.82
CA ALA A 139 4.05 5.59 9.58
C ALA A 139 4.64 5.13 8.24
N GLN A 140 4.16 4.02 7.70
CA GLN A 140 4.59 3.47 6.41
C GLN A 140 4.09 4.29 5.21
N GLY A 141 3.20 5.27 5.40
CA GLY A 141 2.59 6.05 4.34
C GLY A 141 1.37 5.36 3.72
N ALA A 142 1.12 5.54 2.42
CA ALA A 142 -0.07 5.04 1.73
C ALA A 142 -0.08 3.52 1.52
N ASP A 143 0.44 2.75 2.47
CA ASP A 143 0.57 1.30 2.36
C ASP A 143 -0.59 0.57 3.06
N HIS A 144 -1.30 -0.25 2.29
CA HIS A 144 -2.37 -1.10 2.82
C HIS A 144 -1.83 -2.26 3.66
N THR A 145 -0.60 -2.71 3.43
CA THR A 145 -0.02 -3.85 4.15
C THR A 145 0.15 -3.59 5.64
N ALA A 146 0.19 -2.32 6.05
CA ALA A 146 0.22 -1.93 7.47
C ALA A 146 -0.99 -2.43 8.28
N GLY A 147 -2.15 -2.64 7.64
CA GLY A 147 -3.36 -3.10 8.37
C GLY A 147 -4.61 -3.13 7.51
N ASN A 148 -4.60 -3.90 6.42
CA ASN A 148 -5.71 -3.96 5.47
C ASN A 148 -6.98 -4.59 6.08
N LEU A 149 -8.13 -3.91 5.92
CA LEU A 149 -9.45 -4.33 6.35
C LEU A 149 -10.51 -4.26 5.23
N PRO A 150 -10.28 -4.90 4.06
CA PRO A 150 -11.09 -4.67 2.86
C PRO A 150 -12.51 -5.22 2.97
N ARG A 151 -12.78 -6.10 3.95
CA ARG A 151 -14.11 -6.72 4.16
C ARG A 151 -14.91 -6.08 5.28
N LEU A 152 -14.33 -5.12 6.02
CA LEU A 152 -15.02 -4.44 7.11
C LEU A 152 -16.05 -3.45 6.53
N LYS A 153 -17.31 -3.65 6.87
CA LYS A 153 -18.40 -2.76 6.47
C LYS A 153 -18.43 -1.53 7.39
N THR A 154 -17.93 -0.41 6.92
CA THR A 154 -17.68 0.78 7.74
C THR A 154 -18.73 1.87 7.61
N ARG A 155 -19.62 1.80 6.59
CA ARG A 155 -20.53 2.92 6.27
C ARG A 155 -21.45 3.35 7.41
N GLU A 156 -21.82 2.41 8.29
CA GLU A 156 -22.66 2.66 9.46
C GLU A 156 -21.83 2.82 10.75
N MET A 157 -20.49 2.79 10.63
CA MET A 157 -19.60 2.93 11.77
C MET A 157 -19.17 4.39 11.95
N GLU A 158 -19.07 4.81 13.20
CA GLU A 158 -18.44 6.06 13.59
C GLU A 158 -16.90 5.92 13.59
N LEU A 159 -16.20 7.03 13.35
CA LEU A 159 -14.74 7.03 13.26
C LEU A 159 -14.02 6.37 14.45
N PRO A 160 -14.41 6.55 15.73
CA PRO A 160 -13.73 5.89 16.84
C PRO A 160 -13.72 4.36 16.74
N ALA A 161 -14.82 3.76 16.27
CA ALA A 161 -14.90 2.31 16.09
C ALA A 161 -14.05 1.83 14.90
N ILE A 162 -13.95 2.62 13.84
CA ILE A 162 -13.06 2.33 12.70
C ILE A 162 -11.60 2.41 13.14
N ILE A 163 -11.22 3.42 13.91
CA ILE A 163 -9.87 3.58 14.48
C ILE A 163 -9.51 2.37 15.35
N GLU A 164 -10.41 1.92 16.21
CA GLU A 164 -10.17 0.73 17.05
C GLU A 164 -9.88 -0.50 16.20
N GLN A 165 -10.68 -0.79 15.18
CA GLN A 165 -10.48 -1.92 14.28
C GLN A 165 -9.15 -1.80 13.51
N SER A 166 -8.84 -0.60 13.04
CA SER A 166 -7.58 -0.30 12.35
C SER A 166 -6.37 -0.56 13.26
N LEU A 167 -6.37 -0.03 14.49
CA LEU A 167 -5.27 -0.23 15.45
C LEU A 167 -5.06 -1.70 15.82
N LEU A 168 -6.16 -2.45 16.05
CA LEU A 168 -6.09 -3.88 16.33
C LEU A 168 -5.43 -4.65 15.17
N GLN A 169 -5.83 -4.34 13.95
CA GLN A 169 -5.28 -4.99 12.77
C GLN A 169 -3.83 -4.60 12.54
N GLN A 170 -3.48 -3.32 12.66
CA GLN A 170 -2.12 -2.83 12.53
C GLN A 170 -1.18 -3.46 13.56
N ALA A 171 -1.59 -3.57 14.83
CA ALA A 171 -0.79 -4.22 15.86
C ALA A 171 -0.51 -5.70 15.54
N ARG A 172 -1.51 -6.43 15.01
CA ARG A 172 -1.31 -7.82 14.57
C ARG A 172 -0.34 -7.93 13.40
N VAL A 173 -0.45 -7.03 12.44
CA VAL A 173 0.46 -6.99 11.28
C VAL A 173 1.86 -6.64 11.73
N ALA A 174 2.05 -5.57 12.50
CA ALA A 174 3.35 -5.15 13.00
C ALA A 174 4.05 -6.24 13.83
N ALA A 175 3.31 -7.00 14.64
CA ALA A 175 3.84 -8.15 15.36
C ALA A 175 4.28 -9.28 14.41
N SER A 176 3.45 -9.59 13.39
CA SER A 176 3.77 -10.61 12.39
C SER A 176 5.04 -10.23 11.60
N ASP A 177 5.12 -8.99 11.14
CA ASP A 177 6.23 -8.47 10.36
C ASP A 177 7.53 -8.44 11.18
N SER A 178 7.45 -8.02 12.46
CA SER A 178 8.58 -8.04 13.39
C SER A 178 9.14 -9.45 13.62
N LEU A 179 8.32 -10.48 13.47
CA LEU A 179 8.73 -11.89 13.59
C LEU A 179 9.01 -12.56 12.24
N GLY A 180 8.94 -11.81 11.12
CA GLY A 180 9.11 -12.36 9.78
C GLY A 180 8.01 -13.33 9.35
N LEU A 181 6.79 -13.19 9.89
CA LEU A 181 5.64 -14.05 9.60
C LEU A 181 4.78 -13.44 8.50
N CYS A 182 4.36 -14.28 7.55
CA CYS A 182 3.46 -13.86 6.50
C CYS A 182 2.03 -13.68 7.02
N ILE A 183 1.40 -12.53 6.74
CA ILE A 183 0.02 -12.23 7.15
C ILE A 183 -1.01 -13.23 6.58
N PHE A 184 -0.80 -13.73 5.35
CA PHE A 184 -1.66 -14.76 4.75
C PHE A 184 -1.51 -16.13 5.44
N GLY A 185 -0.40 -16.36 6.15
CA GLY A 185 -0.19 -17.52 7.01
C GLY A 185 -0.92 -17.48 8.35
N GLY A 186 -1.73 -16.46 8.62
CA GLY A 186 -2.38 -16.21 9.90
C GLY A 186 -3.16 -17.40 10.48
N GLY A 187 -3.75 -18.26 9.63
CA GLY A 187 -4.41 -19.50 10.08
C GLY A 187 -3.45 -20.50 10.77
N VAL A 188 -2.16 -20.43 10.50
CA VAL A 188 -1.11 -21.26 11.12
C VAL A 188 -0.33 -20.49 12.19
N THR A 189 -0.14 -19.21 12.02
CA THR A 189 0.66 -18.34 12.89
C THR A 189 -0.20 -17.63 13.94
N THR A 190 -0.86 -16.55 13.59
CA THR A 190 -1.64 -15.72 14.55
C THR A 190 -2.81 -16.44 15.19
N ALA A 191 -3.32 -17.52 14.57
CA ALA A 191 -4.30 -18.40 15.18
C ALA A 191 -3.69 -19.38 16.21
N ASN A 192 -2.36 -19.51 16.27
CA ASN A 192 -1.63 -20.44 17.12
C ASN A 192 -0.52 -19.73 17.91
N LEU A 193 -0.87 -18.64 18.61
CA LEU A 193 0.10 -17.81 19.34
C LEU A 193 0.91 -18.60 20.39
N ASP A 194 0.29 -19.59 21.03
CA ASP A 194 0.99 -20.45 21.98
C ASP A 194 2.13 -21.25 21.30
N PHE A 195 1.92 -21.72 20.06
CA PHE A 195 2.94 -22.40 19.30
C PHE A 195 4.13 -21.45 18.99
N ILE A 196 3.84 -20.25 18.52
CA ILE A 196 4.86 -19.24 18.21
C ILE A 196 5.64 -18.88 19.49
N THR A 197 4.94 -18.57 20.57
CA THR A 197 5.53 -18.19 21.85
C THR A 197 6.41 -19.30 22.41
N ASN A 198 5.94 -20.55 22.37
CA ASN A 198 6.71 -21.71 22.81
C ASN A 198 7.96 -21.93 21.94
N ALA A 199 7.86 -21.72 20.62
CA ALA A 199 9.01 -21.83 19.72
C ALA A 199 10.08 -20.77 20.03
N ILE A 200 9.68 -19.52 20.27
CA ILE A 200 10.57 -18.42 20.67
C ILE A 200 11.22 -18.74 22.03
N ASN A 201 10.42 -19.17 23.02
CA ASN A 201 10.92 -19.53 24.33
C ASN A 201 11.97 -20.67 24.26
N ALA A 202 11.70 -21.70 23.46
CA ALA A 202 12.64 -22.80 23.27
C ALA A 202 13.93 -22.38 22.56
N ALA A 203 13.84 -21.48 21.58
CA ALA A 203 14.99 -21.01 20.80
C ALA A 203 15.88 -20.04 21.59
N HIS A 204 15.31 -19.21 22.45
CA HIS A 204 16.00 -18.11 23.10
C HIS A 204 16.06 -18.21 24.63
N GLY A 205 15.52 -19.27 25.25
CA GLY A 205 15.52 -19.46 26.70
C GLY A 205 14.68 -18.42 27.45
N THR A 206 13.65 -17.89 26.81
CA THR A 206 12.74 -16.89 27.40
C THR A 206 11.52 -17.55 28.07
N SER A 207 10.69 -16.75 28.74
CA SER A 207 9.45 -17.20 29.38
C SER A 207 8.28 -16.32 28.96
N LEU A 208 8.19 -16.01 27.66
CA LEU A 208 7.15 -15.19 27.08
C LEU A 208 5.80 -15.90 27.15
N THR A 209 4.73 -15.11 27.31
CA THR A 209 3.33 -15.55 27.17
C THR A 209 2.76 -15.08 25.83
N LYS A 210 1.57 -15.57 25.45
CA LYS A 210 0.91 -15.14 24.20
C LYS A 210 0.66 -13.62 24.12
N ASP A 211 0.61 -12.93 25.26
CA ASP A 211 0.42 -11.48 25.31
C ASP A 211 1.62 -10.72 24.72
N PHE A 212 2.77 -11.39 24.64
CA PHE A 212 3.97 -10.86 23.98
C PHE A 212 3.69 -10.43 22.53
N PHE A 213 2.89 -11.18 21.78
CA PHE A 213 2.62 -10.90 20.38
C PHE A 213 1.90 -9.54 20.22
N GLU A 214 0.87 -9.32 21.02
CA GLU A 214 0.13 -8.06 20.99
C GLU A 214 0.96 -6.88 21.50
N ALA A 215 1.74 -7.09 22.55
CA ALA A 215 2.66 -6.08 23.09
C ALA A 215 3.71 -5.68 22.04
N LEU A 216 4.34 -6.65 21.37
CA LEU A 216 5.32 -6.41 20.30
C LEU A 216 4.74 -5.52 19.20
N GLY A 217 3.53 -5.82 18.73
CA GLY A 217 2.88 -5.01 17.67
C GLY A 217 2.58 -3.59 18.12
N ARG A 218 2.06 -3.40 19.33
CA ARG A 218 1.81 -2.07 19.88
C ARG A 218 3.09 -1.27 20.05
N ASP A 219 4.15 -1.90 20.55
CA ASP A 219 5.44 -1.24 20.76
C ASP A 219 6.06 -0.82 19.42
N ALA A 220 6.00 -1.68 18.39
CA ALA A 220 6.43 -1.33 17.04
C ALA A 220 5.67 -0.11 16.52
N LEU A 221 4.35 -0.10 16.56
CA LEU A 221 3.53 1.03 16.10
C LEU A 221 3.84 2.34 16.84
N LYS A 222 4.08 2.28 18.16
CA LYS A 222 4.48 3.47 18.94
C LYS A 222 5.82 4.01 18.50
N LEU A 223 6.80 3.14 18.28
CA LEU A 223 8.13 3.53 17.83
C LEU A 223 8.09 4.15 16.43
N GLU A 224 7.34 3.56 15.52
CA GLU A 224 7.15 4.08 14.16
C GLU A 224 6.46 5.44 14.15
N TRP A 225 5.39 5.60 14.94
CA TRP A 225 4.68 6.86 15.08
C TRP A 225 5.59 7.95 15.67
N GLU A 226 6.33 7.62 16.73
CA GLU A 226 7.26 8.57 17.35
C GLU A 226 8.40 8.95 16.39
N PHE A 227 8.91 8.00 15.61
CA PHE A 227 9.90 8.29 14.57
C PHE A 227 9.39 9.33 13.57
N ASN A 228 8.18 9.11 13.02
CA ASN A 228 7.58 10.05 12.06
C ASN A 228 7.31 11.42 12.70
N ARG A 229 6.84 11.45 13.94
CA ARG A 229 6.64 12.69 14.69
C ARG A 229 7.95 13.48 14.84
N GLN A 230 9.06 12.81 15.18
CA GLN A 230 10.38 13.44 15.26
C GLN A 230 10.94 13.84 13.89
N ALA A 231 10.60 13.11 12.83
CA ALA A 231 10.94 13.46 11.46
C ALA A 231 10.15 14.65 10.90
N GLY A 232 9.16 15.16 11.67
CA GLY A 232 8.40 16.36 11.35
C GLY A 232 7.12 16.12 10.54
N PHE A 233 6.64 14.87 10.44
CA PHE A 233 5.34 14.59 9.87
C PHE A 233 4.22 15.15 10.74
N THR A 234 3.18 15.67 10.09
CA THR A 234 2.04 16.36 10.69
C THR A 234 0.73 15.81 10.15
N ALA A 235 -0.39 16.20 10.75
CA ALA A 235 -1.71 15.84 10.25
C ALA A 235 -1.97 16.25 8.77
N LYS A 236 -1.20 17.19 8.23
CA LYS A 236 -1.29 17.57 6.81
C LYS A 236 -0.69 16.51 5.89
N ASP A 237 0.29 15.77 6.38
CA ASP A 237 0.92 14.69 5.62
C ASP A 237 0.03 13.44 5.59
N ASP A 238 -0.89 13.31 6.56
CA ASP A 238 -1.87 12.24 6.66
C ASP A 238 -3.13 12.48 5.80
N GLU A 239 -3.27 13.68 5.23
CA GLU A 239 -4.47 14.10 4.51
C GLU A 239 -4.59 13.40 3.14
N LEU A 240 -5.81 12.97 2.80
CA LEU A 240 -6.12 12.48 1.45
C LEU A 240 -6.14 13.65 0.46
N PRO A 241 -5.75 13.43 -0.80
CA PRO A 241 -5.95 14.41 -1.87
C PRO A 241 -7.42 14.84 -2.00
N GLY A 242 -7.64 16.14 -2.24
CA GLY A 242 -8.97 16.76 -2.21
C GLY A 242 -10.00 16.13 -3.14
N PHE A 243 -9.60 15.47 -4.22
CA PHE A 243 -10.54 14.80 -5.12
C PHE A 243 -11.25 13.60 -4.48
N PHE A 244 -10.66 12.93 -3.47
CA PHE A 244 -11.34 11.86 -2.73
C PHE A 244 -12.55 12.36 -1.95
N TYR A 245 -12.58 13.63 -1.55
CA TYR A 245 -13.69 14.24 -0.83
C TYR A 245 -14.74 14.87 -1.77
N SER A 246 -14.36 15.23 -3.00
CA SER A 246 -15.22 16.00 -3.91
C SER A 246 -15.72 15.21 -5.12
N GLU A 247 -15.11 14.08 -5.44
CA GLU A 247 -15.47 13.27 -6.61
C GLU A 247 -16.06 11.93 -6.19
N PRO A 248 -17.39 11.74 -6.33
CA PRO A 248 -18.04 10.47 -6.02
C PRO A 248 -17.51 9.33 -6.88
N LEU A 249 -17.23 8.16 -6.25
CA LEU A 249 -16.75 6.97 -6.96
C LEU A 249 -17.93 6.11 -7.46
N PRO A 250 -18.15 5.98 -8.77
CA PRO A 250 -19.12 5.03 -9.30
C PRO A 250 -18.70 3.55 -9.01
N PRO A 251 -19.64 2.62 -8.84
CA PRO A 251 -21.11 2.81 -8.84
C PRO A 251 -21.67 3.21 -7.48
N THR A 252 -20.86 3.24 -6.42
CA THR A 252 -21.30 3.52 -5.04
C THR A 252 -21.67 4.99 -4.82
N ASN A 253 -21.09 5.88 -5.60
CA ASN A 253 -21.16 7.34 -5.46
C ASN A 253 -20.70 7.84 -4.08
N HIS A 254 -19.79 7.11 -3.43
CA HIS A 254 -19.22 7.52 -2.18
C HIS A 254 -18.06 8.49 -2.37
N VAL A 255 -17.87 9.36 -1.39
CA VAL A 255 -16.69 10.21 -1.17
C VAL A 255 -16.04 9.82 0.15
N ALA A 256 -14.78 10.20 0.36
CA ALA A 256 -14.11 10.03 1.63
C ALA A 256 -14.80 10.86 2.73
N ARG A 257 -14.83 10.33 3.97
CA ARG A 257 -15.52 10.96 5.10
C ARG A 257 -14.58 11.60 6.11
N PHE A 258 -13.37 11.08 6.25
CA PHE A 258 -12.48 11.40 7.38
C PHE A 258 -11.24 12.13 6.89
N HIS A 259 -10.80 13.11 7.70
CA HIS A 259 -9.63 13.94 7.41
C HIS A 259 -8.41 13.54 8.24
N GLY A 260 -7.21 13.88 7.75
CA GLY A 260 -5.95 13.58 8.41
C GLY A 260 -5.90 14.05 9.86
N VAL A 261 -6.44 15.23 10.16
CA VAL A 261 -6.50 15.78 11.52
C VAL A 261 -7.29 14.92 12.51
N GLU A 262 -8.26 14.13 12.03
CA GLU A 262 -9.10 13.29 12.88
C GLU A 262 -8.42 11.96 13.25
N VAL A 263 -7.44 11.52 12.44
CA VAL A 263 -6.76 10.23 12.58
C VAL A 263 -5.30 10.34 13.02
N HIS A 264 -4.66 11.50 12.90
CA HIS A 264 -3.24 11.74 13.14
C HIS A 264 -2.74 11.19 14.47
N ASP A 265 -3.49 11.44 15.54
CA ASP A 265 -3.10 11.07 16.91
C ASP A 265 -3.69 9.71 17.36
N MET A 266 -4.12 8.85 16.41
CA MET A 266 -4.76 7.59 16.81
C MET A 266 -3.82 6.68 17.63
N TYR A 267 -2.52 6.71 17.39
CA TYR A 267 -1.55 5.88 18.10
C TYR A 267 -1.30 6.33 19.54
N ALA A 268 -1.57 7.59 19.88
CA ALA A 268 -1.52 8.08 21.25
C ALA A 268 -2.56 7.36 22.16
N LYS A 269 -3.56 6.71 21.56
CA LYS A 269 -4.61 5.95 22.26
C LYS A 269 -4.22 4.49 22.51
N LEU A 270 -3.09 4.02 22.00
CA LEU A 270 -2.61 2.67 22.26
C LEU A 270 -2.27 2.53 23.75
N PRO A 271 -2.74 1.47 24.42
CA PRO A 271 -2.41 1.23 25.84
C PRO A 271 -0.90 1.07 26.01
N ALA A 272 -0.44 1.43 27.21
CA ALA A 272 0.97 1.32 27.62
C ALA A 272 1.44 -0.13 27.62
#